data_63cd131200aeda8ee5129eec70eb37d8
#
_entry.id   63cd131200aeda8ee5129eec70eb37d8
#
_cell.length_a   1.000
_cell.length_b   1.000
_cell.length_c   1.000
_cell.angle_alpha   90.00
_cell.angle_beta   90.00
_cell.angle_gamma   90.00
#
_symmetry.space_group_name_H-M   'P 1'
#
loop_
_entity.id
_entity.type
_entity.pdbx_description
1 polymer ?
#
loop_
_entity_poly.entity_id
_entity_poly.type
_entity_poly.pdbx_seq_one_letter_code
_entity_poly.pdbx_strand_id
1 'polypeptide(L)'
;ETLPMFSARKDFICIGNFLHAPNWDAVLWLKEQIWPLIRARLPNANVHIYGAYTPQKARDLHQPNKGFHIMGWVEDAQVVMKQARVCLAPLRFGAGIKGKLTEAMVCGTPSVTTAIGAEGMQGNLPWSGIVANDVEGLAAAAVRLYEDETLWQAAQYNGQTILMQRYNAVAIGSELIAHLLECKATLEVRRRANFTGALLHHHQHKSTKYMARWIEEKNRCRTLQSESLL
;
A
#
# COMPACT_ATOMS: atom_id res chain seq x y z
N GLU A 1 -7.07 -19.07 15.23
CA GLU A 1 -8.43 -18.61 14.90
C GLU A 1 -8.80 -19.13 13.50
N THR A 2 -9.98 -19.76 13.37
CA THR A 2 -10.49 -20.18 12.06
C THR A 2 -10.98 -18.96 11.29
N LEU A 3 -10.51 -18.82 10.05
CA LEU A 3 -10.95 -17.73 9.18
C LEU A 3 -12.40 -17.94 8.70
N PRO A 4 -13.24 -16.90 8.60
CA PRO A 4 -14.59 -17.03 8.08
C PRO A 4 -14.60 -17.58 6.65
N MET A 5 -15.56 -18.46 6.36
CA MET A 5 -15.74 -19.07 5.05
C MET A 5 -16.37 -18.07 4.06
N PHE A 6 -16.35 -18.40 2.78
CA PHE A 6 -16.94 -17.59 1.70
C PHE A 6 -18.40 -17.17 1.97
N SER A 7 -19.23 -18.13 2.39
CA SER A 7 -20.67 -17.91 2.66
C SER A 7 -20.94 -16.97 3.84
N ALA A 8 -20.01 -16.88 4.80
CA ALA A 8 -20.13 -16.01 5.97
C ALA A 8 -19.69 -14.56 5.67
N ARG A 9 -19.13 -14.30 4.50
CA ARG A 9 -18.62 -12.98 4.10
C ARG A 9 -19.50 -12.35 3.04
N LYS A 10 -19.58 -11.03 3.06
CA LYS A 10 -20.34 -10.25 2.09
C LYS A 10 -19.64 -8.93 1.80
N ASP A 11 -20.09 -8.27 0.73
CA ASP A 11 -19.68 -6.93 0.36
C ASP A 11 -18.15 -6.78 0.09
N PHE A 12 -17.78 -5.58 -0.28
CA PHE A 12 -16.42 -5.20 -0.58
C PHE A 12 -15.87 -4.26 0.48
N ILE A 13 -14.56 -4.28 0.69
CA ILE A 13 -13.86 -3.34 1.55
C ILE A 13 -12.74 -2.62 0.77
N CYS A 14 -12.60 -1.33 1.00
CA CYS A 14 -11.40 -0.57 0.65
C CYS A 14 -10.93 0.14 1.92
N ILE A 15 -9.66 0.01 2.27
CA ILE A 15 -9.13 0.55 3.51
C ILE A 15 -7.80 1.30 3.28
N GLY A 16 -7.62 2.42 4.00
CA GLY A 16 -6.36 3.15 4.00
C GLY A 16 -6.47 4.56 4.56
N ASN A 17 -5.36 5.07 5.08
CA ASN A 17 -5.24 6.43 5.59
C ASN A 17 -5.45 7.44 4.45
N PHE A 18 -6.38 8.39 4.64
CA PHE A 18 -6.74 9.42 3.65
C PHE A 18 -5.69 10.53 3.48
N LEU A 19 -4.75 10.67 4.41
CA LEU A 19 -3.60 11.59 4.23
C LEU A 19 -2.60 11.07 3.21
N HIS A 20 -2.64 9.77 2.89
CA HIS A 20 -1.75 9.16 1.92
C HIS A 20 -2.35 9.25 0.52
N ALA A 21 -1.73 10.03 -0.36
CA ALA A 21 -2.26 10.35 -1.68
C ALA A 21 -2.69 9.13 -2.52
N PRO A 22 -1.94 7.99 -2.57
CA PRO A 22 -2.38 6.81 -3.31
C PRO A 22 -3.71 6.23 -2.81
N ASN A 23 -4.02 6.35 -1.50
CA ASN A 23 -5.28 5.85 -0.96
C ASN A 23 -6.46 6.73 -1.37
N TRP A 24 -6.27 8.05 -1.32
CA TRP A 24 -7.28 8.99 -1.77
C TRP A 24 -7.59 8.83 -3.25
N ASP A 25 -6.56 8.74 -4.07
CA ASP A 25 -6.67 8.50 -5.51
C ASP A 25 -7.42 7.20 -5.83
N ALA A 26 -7.07 6.11 -5.13
CA ALA A 26 -7.73 4.82 -5.29
C ALA A 26 -9.23 4.88 -4.94
N VAL A 27 -9.61 5.64 -3.90
CA VAL A 27 -11.03 5.80 -3.52
C VAL A 27 -11.78 6.59 -4.58
N LEU A 28 -11.19 7.66 -5.14
CA LEU A 28 -11.80 8.43 -6.23
C LEU A 28 -11.97 7.57 -7.49
N TRP A 29 -10.92 6.90 -7.91
CA TRP A 29 -10.98 6.03 -9.08
C TRP A 29 -11.99 4.90 -8.93
N LEU A 30 -12.02 4.28 -7.73
CA LEU A 30 -13.04 3.29 -7.38
C LEU A 30 -14.44 3.87 -7.49
N LYS A 31 -14.70 5.04 -6.90
CA LYS A 31 -16.00 5.69 -6.87
C LYS A 31 -16.51 6.06 -8.25
N GLU A 32 -15.65 6.69 -9.05
CA GLU A 32 -16.07 7.34 -10.29
C GLU A 32 -16.16 6.37 -11.46
N GLN A 33 -15.28 5.37 -11.51
CA GLN A 33 -15.14 4.54 -12.70
C GLN A 33 -15.38 3.04 -12.44
N ILE A 34 -14.81 2.47 -11.37
CA ILE A 34 -14.83 1.02 -11.17
C ILE A 34 -16.15 0.57 -10.51
N TRP A 35 -16.57 1.27 -9.45
CA TRP A 35 -17.73 0.87 -8.67
C TRP A 35 -19.06 0.86 -9.48
N PRO A 36 -19.32 1.82 -10.38
CA PRO A 36 -20.50 1.76 -11.24
C PRO A 36 -20.60 0.47 -12.05
N LEU A 37 -19.48 -0.03 -12.57
CA LEU A 37 -19.42 -1.28 -13.36
C LEU A 37 -19.65 -2.53 -12.48
N ILE A 38 -19.07 -2.54 -11.27
CA ILE A 38 -19.33 -3.61 -10.29
C ILE A 38 -20.80 -3.61 -9.89
N ARG A 39 -21.35 -2.46 -9.56
CA ARG A 39 -22.71 -2.29 -9.08
C ARG A 39 -23.77 -2.66 -10.14
N ALA A 40 -23.46 -2.42 -11.40
CA ALA A 40 -24.32 -2.82 -12.51
C ALA A 40 -24.50 -4.36 -12.60
N ARG A 41 -23.47 -5.13 -12.23
CA ARG A 41 -23.48 -6.59 -12.22
C ARG A 41 -23.95 -7.18 -10.89
N LEU A 42 -23.64 -6.50 -9.78
CA LEU A 42 -23.97 -6.90 -8.41
C LEU A 42 -24.83 -5.83 -7.74
N PRO A 43 -26.12 -5.69 -8.11
CA PRO A 43 -26.98 -4.57 -7.69
C PRO A 43 -27.25 -4.52 -6.18
N ASN A 44 -27.01 -5.58 -5.44
CA ASN A 44 -27.20 -5.65 -3.99
C ASN A 44 -25.90 -5.57 -3.17
N ALA A 45 -24.72 -5.59 -3.83
CA ALA A 45 -23.45 -5.50 -3.14
C ALA A 45 -23.16 -4.09 -2.64
N ASN A 46 -22.40 -3.95 -1.58
CA ASN A 46 -21.93 -2.68 -1.07
C ASN A 46 -20.40 -2.65 -1.04
N VAL A 47 -19.84 -1.45 -1.06
CA VAL A 47 -18.43 -1.22 -0.73
C VAL A 47 -18.32 -0.30 0.47
N HIS A 48 -17.55 -0.74 1.45
CA HIS A 48 -17.29 -0.02 2.69
C HIS A 48 -15.86 0.54 2.66
N ILE A 49 -15.76 1.86 2.74
CA ILE A 49 -14.49 2.59 2.67
C ILE A 49 -14.08 3.00 4.08
N TYR A 50 -13.05 2.37 4.60
CA TYR A 50 -12.49 2.68 5.92
C TYR A 50 -11.19 3.47 5.79
N GLY A 51 -10.95 4.37 6.74
CA GLY A 51 -9.67 5.07 6.79
C GLY A 51 -9.60 6.13 7.87
N ALA A 52 -8.41 6.27 8.45
CA ALA A 52 -8.12 7.37 9.36
C ALA A 52 -8.06 8.70 8.62
N TYR A 53 -8.30 9.80 9.37
CA TYR A 53 -8.26 11.19 8.88
C TYR A 53 -9.19 11.46 7.71
N THR A 54 -10.41 10.93 7.77
CA THR A 54 -11.43 11.08 6.72
C THR A 54 -11.80 12.56 6.54
N PRO A 55 -11.40 13.23 5.44
CA PRO A 55 -11.72 14.62 5.20
C PRO A 55 -13.18 14.78 4.74
N GLN A 56 -13.71 16.01 4.80
CA GLN A 56 -15.09 16.30 4.37
C GLN A 56 -15.33 15.86 2.92
N LYS A 57 -14.40 16.15 2.00
CA LYS A 57 -14.48 15.72 0.60
C LYS A 57 -14.63 14.21 0.41
N ALA A 58 -14.10 13.39 1.34
CA ALA A 58 -14.32 11.94 1.31
C ALA A 58 -15.71 11.57 1.84
N ARG A 59 -16.19 12.26 2.89
CA ARG A 59 -17.56 12.08 3.41
C ARG A 59 -18.61 12.40 2.36
N ASP A 60 -18.36 13.40 1.52
CA ASP A 60 -19.27 13.83 0.44
C ASP A 60 -19.44 12.74 -0.66
N LEU A 61 -18.51 11.76 -0.72
CA LEU A 61 -18.66 10.61 -1.62
C LEU A 61 -19.64 9.54 -1.11
N HIS A 62 -20.13 9.66 0.13
CA HIS A 62 -21.05 8.70 0.73
C HIS A 62 -22.38 8.67 -0.01
N GLN A 63 -22.71 7.53 -0.63
CA GLN A 63 -23.94 7.32 -1.40
C GLN A 63 -24.52 5.93 -1.12
N PRO A 64 -25.24 5.73 0.00
CA PRO A 64 -25.78 4.43 0.40
C PRO A 64 -26.75 3.83 -0.63
N ASN A 65 -27.52 4.65 -1.30
CA ASN A 65 -28.43 4.23 -2.37
C ASN A 65 -27.72 3.63 -3.59
N LYS A 66 -26.43 3.95 -3.76
CA LYS A 66 -25.54 3.35 -4.76
C LYS A 66 -24.61 2.28 -4.16
N GLY A 67 -24.82 1.89 -2.89
CA GLY A 67 -23.99 0.91 -2.20
C GLY A 67 -22.57 1.37 -1.92
N PHE A 68 -22.29 2.69 -1.89
CA PHE A 68 -20.96 3.23 -1.63
C PHE A 68 -20.95 3.92 -0.26
N HIS A 69 -20.29 3.29 0.71
CA HIS A 69 -20.34 3.71 2.11
C HIS A 69 -18.98 4.22 2.58
N ILE A 70 -18.91 5.49 2.97
CA ILE A 70 -17.73 6.03 3.67
C ILE A 70 -17.97 5.79 5.17
N MET A 71 -17.17 4.90 5.75
CA MET A 71 -17.30 4.47 7.14
C MET A 71 -16.41 5.27 8.10
N GLY A 72 -15.31 5.82 7.58
CA GLY A 72 -14.33 6.53 8.39
C GLY A 72 -13.36 5.60 9.12
N TRP A 73 -12.91 6.03 10.29
CA TRP A 73 -11.96 5.26 11.10
C TRP A 73 -12.63 4.06 11.78
N VAL A 74 -11.87 3.00 11.95
CA VAL A 74 -12.25 1.81 12.70
C VAL A 74 -11.11 1.43 13.66
N GLU A 75 -11.45 1.01 14.86
CA GLU A 75 -10.49 0.64 15.89
C GLU A 75 -9.67 -0.60 15.50
N ASP A 76 -10.36 -1.63 15.01
CA ASP A 76 -9.73 -2.87 14.54
C ASP A 76 -10.10 -3.13 13.07
N ALA A 77 -9.12 -2.91 12.20
CA ALA A 77 -9.25 -3.13 10.78
C ALA A 77 -9.49 -4.62 10.43
N GLN A 78 -8.99 -5.54 11.24
CA GLN A 78 -9.12 -6.98 10.98
C GLN A 78 -10.57 -7.44 11.14
N VAL A 79 -11.32 -6.87 12.06
CA VAL A 79 -12.74 -7.21 12.26
C VAL A 79 -13.54 -6.94 10.98
N VAL A 80 -13.40 -5.75 10.42
CA VAL A 80 -14.13 -5.37 9.20
C VAL A 80 -13.58 -6.05 7.96
N MET A 81 -12.28 -6.33 7.92
CA MET A 81 -11.63 -7.07 6.83
C MET A 81 -12.11 -8.53 6.78
N LYS A 82 -12.24 -9.21 7.92
CA LYS A 82 -12.74 -10.58 8.03
C LYS A 82 -14.21 -10.71 7.61
N GLN A 83 -15.00 -9.65 7.71
CA GLN A 83 -16.40 -9.62 7.28
C GLN A 83 -16.57 -9.42 5.77
N ALA A 84 -15.63 -8.74 5.14
CA ALA A 84 -15.67 -8.46 3.71
C ALA A 84 -15.34 -9.70 2.88
N ARG A 85 -16.05 -9.89 1.76
CA ARG A 85 -15.77 -10.97 0.82
C ARG A 85 -14.55 -10.66 -0.03
N VAL A 86 -14.40 -9.43 -0.50
CA VAL A 86 -13.28 -9.01 -1.36
C VAL A 86 -12.73 -7.66 -0.92
N CYS A 87 -11.40 -7.55 -0.85
CA CYS A 87 -10.70 -6.30 -0.64
C CYS A 87 -10.37 -5.64 -1.98
N LEU A 88 -10.78 -4.37 -2.17
CA LEU A 88 -10.47 -3.58 -3.36
C LEU A 88 -9.34 -2.59 -3.05
N ALA A 89 -8.25 -2.68 -3.79
CA ALA A 89 -7.11 -1.78 -3.66
C ALA A 89 -6.60 -1.33 -5.05
N PRO A 90 -7.38 -0.53 -5.79
CA PRO A 90 -7.03 -0.08 -7.13
C PRO A 90 -5.99 1.05 -7.08
N LEU A 91 -4.73 0.70 -6.81
CA LEU A 91 -3.65 1.66 -6.64
C LEU A 91 -3.01 2.01 -7.99
N ARG A 92 -3.05 3.26 -8.40
CA ARG A 92 -2.44 3.74 -9.63
C ARG A 92 -0.98 4.16 -9.46
N PHE A 93 -0.57 4.45 -8.23
CA PHE A 93 0.80 4.77 -7.84
C PHE A 93 1.06 4.43 -6.37
N GLY A 94 2.31 4.38 -5.98
CA GLY A 94 2.76 4.05 -4.63
C GLY A 94 3.98 3.14 -4.66
N ALA A 95 4.75 3.13 -3.59
CA ALA A 95 5.96 2.32 -3.46
C ALA A 95 5.91 1.44 -2.20
N GLY A 96 6.76 0.43 -2.17
CA GLY A 96 6.91 -0.47 -1.02
C GLY A 96 5.76 -1.47 -0.84
N ILE A 97 5.85 -2.25 0.23
CA ILE A 97 4.83 -3.24 0.60
C ILE A 97 3.55 -2.55 1.05
N LYS A 98 2.42 -3.02 0.53
CA LYS A 98 1.09 -2.44 0.82
C LYS A 98 0.49 -3.16 2.04
N GLY A 99 0.66 -2.61 3.24
CA GLY A 99 0.20 -3.19 4.51
C GLY A 99 -1.26 -3.65 4.49
N LYS A 100 -2.16 -2.89 3.85
CA LYS A 100 -3.57 -3.30 3.69
C LYS A 100 -3.77 -4.63 2.95
N LEU A 101 -2.89 -4.96 2.01
CA LEU A 101 -2.97 -6.21 1.25
C LEU A 101 -2.37 -7.38 2.04
N THR A 102 -1.31 -7.15 2.82
CA THR A 102 -0.84 -8.18 3.78
C THR A 102 -1.86 -8.41 4.87
N GLU A 103 -2.51 -7.37 5.36
CA GLU A 103 -3.59 -7.50 6.36
C GLU A 103 -4.81 -8.24 5.80
N ALA A 104 -5.18 -7.98 4.53
CA ALA A 104 -6.22 -8.74 3.84
C ALA A 104 -5.86 -10.23 3.76
N MET A 105 -4.61 -10.58 3.43
CA MET A 105 -4.12 -11.96 3.44
C MET A 105 -4.19 -12.59 4.85
N VAL A 106 -3.79 -11.86 5.89
CA VAL A 106 -3.90 -12.32 7.30
C VAL A 106 -5.34 -12.60 7.67
N CYS A 107 -6.26 -11.75 7.25
CA CYS A 107 -7.71 -11.92 7.47
C CYS A 107 -8.35 -12.95 6.52
N GLY A 108 -7.58 -13.56 5.62
CA GLY A 108 -8.09 -14.50 4.60
C GLY A 108 -9.08 -13.86 3.65
N THR A 109 -8.94 -12.57 3.36
CA THR A 109 -9.79 -11.82 2.44
C THR A 109 -9.06 -11.63 1.12
N PRO A 110 -9.45 -12.32 0.04
CA PRO A 110 -8.85 -12.12 -1.27
C PRO A 110 -9.00 -10.69 -1.76
N SER A 111 -8.06 -10.26 -2.60
CA SER A 111 -8.00 -8.88 -3.04
C SER A 111 -8.02 -8.72 -4.56
N VAL A 112 -8.62 -7.63 -5.03
CA VAL A 112 -8.43 -7.13 -6.39
C VAL A 112 -7.59 -5.86 -6.33
N THR A 113 -6.48 -5.88 -7.05
CA THR A 113 -5.52 -4.78 -7.04
C THR A 113 -4.86 -4.61 -8.40
N THR A 114 -4.03 -3.59 -8.55
CA THR A 114 -3.21 -3.34 -9.74
C THR A 114 -1.83 -4.01 -9.63
N ALA A 115 -1.07 -4.03 -10.72
CA ALA A 115 0.33 -4.45 -10.70
C ALA A 115 1.16 -3.65 -9.69
N ILE A 116 0.88 -2.33 -9.56
CA ILE A 116 1.51 -1.46 -8.56
C ILE A 116 1.14 -1.88 -7.14
N GLY A 117 -0.12 -2.29 -6.92
CA GLY A 117 -0.56 -2.80 -5.62
C GLY A 117 0.13 -4.10 -5.22
N ALA A 118 0.29 -5.03 -6.15
CA ALA A 118 0.91 -6.34 -5.93
C ALA A 118 2.45 -6.31 -5.98
N GLU A 119 3.05 -5.21 -6.43
CA GLU A 119 4.49 -5.10 -6.68
C GLU A 119 5.33 -5.50 -5.45
N GLY A 120 6.25 -6.44 -5.67
CA GLY A 120 7.20 -6.92 -4.66
C GLY A 120 6.61 -7.81 -3.57
N MET A 121 5.29 -8.05 -3.57
CA MET A 121 4.62 -8.74 -2.46
C MET A 121 4.67 -10.27 -2.55
N GLN A 122 4.36 -10.86 -3.71
CA GLN A 122 4.17 -12.31 -3.85
C GLN A 122 5.41 -13.06 -4.35
N GLY A 123 6.41 -12.36 -4.94
CA GLY A 123 7.52 -13.01 -5.63
C GLY A 123 7.01 -13.83 -6.82
N ASN A 124 7.38 -15.11 -6.89
CA ASN A 124 6.95 -16.05 -7.94
C ASN A 124 5.67 -16.83 -7.57
N LEU A 125 5.04 -16.50 -6.44
CA LEU A 125 3.81 -17.17 -5.99
C LEU A 125 2.58 -16.59 -6.70
N PRO A 126 1.49 -17.35 -6.86
CA PRO A 126 0.24 -16.81 -7.34
C PRO A 126 -0.32 -15.77 -6.35
N TRP A 127 -0.97 -14.73 -6.90
CA TRP A 127 -1.54 -13.66 -6.09
C TRP A 127 -2.74 -14.13 -5.24
N SER A 128 -2.95 -13.50 -4.09
CA SER A 128 -4.12 -13.71 -3.22
C SER A 128 -5.36 -12.99 -3.77
N GLY A 129 -5.77 -13.34 -4.98
CA GLY A 129 -6.87 -12.69 -5.65
C GLY A 129 -6.61 -12.49 -7.14
N ILE A 130 -6.97 -11.31 -7.68
CA ILE A 130 -6.78 -10.99 -9.10
C ILE A 130 -6.08 -9.64 -9.24
N VAL A 131 -5.13 -9.57 -10.18
CA VAL A 131 -4.45 -8.33 -10.58
C VAL A 131 -4.97 -7.87 -11.93
N ALA A 132 -5.42 -6.61 -12.03
CA ALA A 132 -5.86 -5.96 -13.27
C ALA A 132 -5.46 -4.48 -13.23
N ASN A 133 -5.23 -3.85 -14.39
CA ASN A 133 -4.66 -2.51 -14.44
C ASN A 133 -5.60 -1.44 -15.04
N ASP A 134 -6.71 -1.86 -15.61
CA ASP A 134 -7.73 -0.97 -16.19
C ASP A 134 -9.08 -1.10 -15.45
N VAL A 135 -9.97 -0.19 -15.75
CA VAL A 135 -11.28 -0.07 -15.07
C VAL A 135 -12.13 -1.31 -15.28
N GLU A 136 -12.22 -1.78 -16.51
CA GLU A 136 -13.03 -2.92 -16.92
C GLU A 136 -12.49 -4.23 -16.33
N GLY A 137 -11.18 -4.41 -16.38
CA GLY A 137 -10.50 -5.56 -15.81
C GLY A 137 -10.64 -5.63 -14.29
N LEU A 138 -10.49 -4.49 -13.58
CA LEU A 138 -10.69 -4.41 -12.13
C LEU A 138 -12.14 -4.72 -11.75
N ALA A 139 -13.11 -4.17 -12.48
CA ALA A 139 -14.52 -4.44 -12.22
C ALA A 139 -14.88 -5.89 -12.50
N ALA A 140 -14.43 -6.46 -13.62
CA ALA A 140 -14.66 -7.86 -13.97
C ALA A 140 -14.00 -8.82 -12.95
N ALA A 141 -12.77 -8.52 -12.53
CA ALA A 141 -12.04 -9.26 -11.51
C ALA A 141 -12.78 -9.24 -10.16
N ALA A 142 -13.30 -8.08 -9.76
CA ALA A 142 -14.06 -7.92 -8.52
C ALA A 142 -15.34 -8.76 -8.52
N VAL A 143 -16.12 -8.69 -9.60
CA VAL A 143 -17.35 -9.48 -9.76
C VAL A 143 -17.03 -10.97 -9.75
N ARG A 144 -16.05 -11.42 -10.54
CA ARG A 144 -15.66 -12.83 -10.63
C ARG A 144 -15.22 -13.37 -9.28
N LEU A 145 -14.36 -12.64 -8.57
CA LEU A 145 -13.87 -13.06 -7.25
C LEU A 145 -14.96 -13.03 -6.18
N TYR A 146 -15.99 -12.21 -6.37
CA TYR A 146 -17.13 -12.11 -5.45
C TYR A 146 -18.12 -13.28 -5.64
N GLU A 147 -18.29 -13.81 -6.85
CA GLU A 147 -19.29 -14.83 -7.19
C GLU A 147 -18.73 -16.26 -7.22
N ASP A 148 -17.46 -16.43 -7.61
CA ASP A 148 -16.80 -17.74 -7.77
C ASP A 148 -16.14 -18.18 -6.46
N GLU A 149 -16.81 -19.03 -5.70
CA GLU A 149 -16.31 -19.56 -4.44
C GLU A 149 -15.02 -20.36 -4.61
N THR A 150 -14.88 -21.13 -5.67
CA THR A 150 -13.68 -21.94 -5.93
C THR A 150 -12.46 -21.05 -6.15
N LEU A 151 -12.62 -20.02 -6.96
CA LEU A 151 -11.58 -19.02 -7.21
C LEU A 151 -11.24 -18.26 -5.92
N TRP A 152 -12.26 -17.90 -5.14
CA TRP A 152 -12.10 -17.19 -3.88
C TRP A 152 -11.29 -18.02 -2.87
N GLN A 153 -11.63 -19.31 -2.71
CA GLN A 153 -10.90 -20.23 -1.83
C GLN A 153 -9.45 -20.43 -2.26
N ALA A 154 -9.23 -20.60 -3.57
CA ALA A 154 -7.87 -20.68 -4.12
C ALA A 154 -7.06 -19.39 -3.84
N ALA A 155 -7.68 -18.24 -4.00
CA ALA A 155 -7.05 -16.95 -3.70
C ALA A 155 -6.76 -16.78 -2.20
N GLN A 156 -7.65 -17.22 -1.31
CA GLN A 156 -7.42 -17.24 0.13
C GLN A 156 -6.20 -18.12 0.48
N TYR A 157 -6.13 -19.33 -0.07
CA TYR A 157 -5.02 -20.25 0.12
C TYR A 157 -3.69 -19.66 -0.38
N ASN A 158 -3.69 -18.99 -1.54
CA ASN A 158 -2.52 -18.29 -2.07
C ASN A 158 -2.03 -17.22 -1.07
N GLY A 159 -2.94 -16.46 -0.46
CA GLY A 159 -2.61 -15.46 0.54
C GLY A 159 -1.91 -16.06 1.76
N GLN A 160 -2.40 -17.19 2.27
CA GLN A 160 -1.75 -17.91 3.36
C GLN A 160 -0.34 -18.39 2.97
N THR A 161 -0.19 -18.90 1.74
CA THR A 161 1.11 -19.34 1.22
C THR A 161 2.10 -18.17 1.10
N ILE A 162 1.65 -17.02 0.59
CA ILE A 162 2.49 -15.80 0.53
C ILE A 162 2.93 -15.40 1.93
N LEU A 163 2.02 -15.35 2.91
CA LEU A 163 2.34 -14.99 4.28
C LEU A 163 3.38 -15.94 4.89
N MET A 164 3.18 -17.23 4.74
CA MET A 164 4.11 -18.23 5.31
C MET A 164 5.50 -18.16 4.68
N GLN A 165 5.59 -17.94 3.37
CA GLN A 165 6.88 -17.98 2.69
C GLN A 165 7.62 -16.65 2.67
N ARG A 166 6.91 -15.52 2.65
CA ARG A 166 7.51 -14.21 2.45
C ARG A 166 7.39 -13.24 3.65
N TYR A 167 6.48 -13.52 4.57
CA TYR A 167 6.21 -12.65 5.72
C TYR A 167 6.30 -13.39 7.06
N ASN A 168 6.96 -14.54 7.09
CA ASN A 168 7.18 -15.30 8.33
C ASN A 168 8.20 -14.57 9.21
N ALA A 169 7.71 -13.91 10.25
CA ALA A 169 8.52 -13.11 11.15
C ALA A 169 9.63 -13.91 11.85
N VAL A 170 9.39 -15.19 12.17
CA VAL A 170 10.40 -16.04 12.83
C VAL A 170 11.55 -16.36 11.87
N ALA A 171 11.22 -16.80 10.65
CA ALA A 171 12.24 -17.14 9.64
C ALA A 171 13.06 -15.91 9.23
N ILE A 172 12.38 -14.80 8.88
CA ILE A 172 13.02 -13.56 8.47
C ILE A 172 13.83 -12.96 9.63
N GLY A 173 13.31 -12.99 10.84
CA GLY A 173 14.00 -12.48 12.03
C GLY A 173 15.28 -13.26 12.32
N SER A 174 15.24 -14.59 12.21
CA SER A 174 16.43 -15.44 12.40
C SER A 174 17.50 -15.17 11.35
N GLU A 175 17.12 -15.05 10.08
CA GLU A 175 18.02 -14.71 8.98
C GLU A 175 18.64 -13.31 9.15
N LEU A 176 17.82 -12.32 9.50
CA LEU A 176 18.28 -10.95 9.78
C LEU A 176 19.31 -10.92 10.92
N ILE A 177 19.04 -11.63 12.03
CA ILE A 177 19.95 -11.68 13.17
C ILE A 177 21.29 -12.35 12.74
N ALA A 178 21.25 -13.45 11.99
CA ALA A 178 22.43 -14.12 11.48
C ALA A 178 23.27 -13.18 10.61
N HIS A 179 22.65 -12.45 9.68
CA HIS A 179 23.31 -11.45 8.86
C HIS A 179 23.92 -10.29 9.67
N LEU A 180 23.20 -9.80 10.66
CA LEU A 180 23.72 -8.74 11.54
C LEU A 180 24.96 -9.19 12.33
N LEU A 181 24.95 -10.42 12.85
CA LEU A 181 26.10 -10.99 13.55
C LEU A 181 27.29 -11.17 12.62
N GLU A 182 27.08 -11.68 11.41
CA GLU A 182 28.11 -11.78 10.37
C GLU A 182 28.68 -10.40 9.99
N CYS A 183 27.80 -9.41 9.74
CA CYS A 183 28.22 -8.05 9.45
C CYS A 183 29.06 -7.45 10.59
N LYS A 184 28.67 -7.70 11.84
CA LYS A 184 29.43 -7.26 13.02
C LYS A 184 30.80 -7.94 13.08
N ALA A 185 30.89 -9.25 12.87
CA ALA A 185 32.13 -10.01 12.91
C ALA A 185 33.12 -9.59 11.80
N THR A 186 32.58 -9.21 10.62
CA THR A 186 33.40 -8.83 9.43
C THR A 186 33.48 -7.32 9.23
N LEU A 187 33.07 -6.52 10.20
CA LEU A 187 32.88 -5.07 10.05
C LEU A 187 34.13 -4.34 9.55
N GLU A 188 35.28 -4.61 10.12
CA GLU A 188 36.56 -3.97 9.73
C GLU A 188 36.97 -4.32 8.29
N VAL A 189 36.82 -5.58 7.91
CA VAL A 189 37.09 -6.04 6.54
C VAL A 189 36.16 -5.37 5.54
N ARG A 190 34.85 -5.32 5.85
CA ARG A 190 33.81 -4.66 5.02
C ARG A 190 34.07 -3.16 4.90
N ARG A 191 34.46 -2.47 5.99
CA ARG A 191 34.80 -1.05 5.96
C ARG A 191 36.02 -0.77 5.07
N ARG A 192 37.07 -1.58 5.16
CA ARG A 192 38.26 -1.45 4.30
C ARG A 192 37.95 -1.70 2.83
N ALA A 193 37.10 -2.67 2.54
CA ALA A 193 36.66 -2.98 1.18
C ALA A 193 35.65 -1.95 0.59
N ASN A 194 35.00 -1.16 1.44
CA ASN A 194 34.01 -0.17 1.00
C ASN A 194 34.67 1.13 0.52
N PHE A 195 35.29 1.07 -0.64
CA PHE A 195 35.95 2.22 -1.27
C PHE A 195 34.96 3.36 -1.54
N THR A 196 33.76 3.04 -2.06
CA THR A 196 32.72 4.04 -2.33
C THR A 196 32.28 4.76 -1.06
N GLY A 197 32.04 4.04 0.03
CA GLY A 197 31.71 4.64 1.32
C GLY A 197 32.84 5.52 1.86
N ALA A 198 34.11 5.10 1.74
CA ALA A 198 35.26 5.90 2.12
C ALA A 198 35.35 7.18 1.29
N LEU A 199 35.10 7.10 -0.02
CA LEU A 199 35.09 8.25 -0.92
C LEU A 199 33.97 9.24 -0.57
N LEU A 200 32.76 8.75 -0.28
CA LEU A 200 31.62 9.59 0.12
C LEU A 200 31.81 10.24 1.49
N HIS A 201 32.54 9.61 2.40
CA HIS A 201 32.92 10.19 3.70
C HIS A 201 34.08 11.17 3.61
N HIS A 202 34.81 11.18 2.48
CA HIS A 202 35.90 12.14 2.30
C HIS A 202 35.35 13.58 2.22
N HIS A 203 36.11 14.53 2.79
CA HIS A 203 35.70 15.91 3.04
C HIS A 203 35.33 16.76 1.79
N GLN A 204 35.38 16.21 0.58
CA GLN A 204 35.01 16.92 -0.65
C GLN A 204 33.59 17.49 -0.62
N HIS A 205 32.64 16.85 0.08
CA HIS A 205 31.28 17.38 0.22
C HIS A 205 31.18 18.60 1.14
N LYS A 206 32.17 18.85 1.99
CA LYS A 206 32.21 20.08 2.80
C LYS A 206 32.45 21.31 1.94
N SER A 207 33.26 21.21 0.88
CA SER A 207 33.49 22.32 -0.04
C SER A 207 32.21 22.76 -0.75
N THR A 208 31.39 21.84 -1.21
CA THR A 208 30.08 22.14 -1.83
C THR A 208 29.12 22.80 -0.85
N LYS A 209 29.08 22.32 0.43
CA LYS A 209 28.27 22.91 1.48
C LYS A 209 28.69 24.36 1.78
N TYR A 210 29.99 24.62 1.87
CA TYR A 210 30.49 25.95 2.14
C TYR A 210 30.35 26.87 0.92
N MET A 211 30.47 26.35 -0.29
CA MET A 211 30.20 27.09 -1.53
C MET A 211 28.75 27.52 -1.59
N ALA A 212 27.80 26.62 -1.31
CA ALA A 212 26.37 26.95 -1.25
C ALA A 212 26.09 28.07 -0.24
N ARG A 213 26.62 27.96 0.98
CA ARG A 213 26.47 28.99 2.00
C ARG A 213 27.10 30.34 1.58
N TRP A 214 28.25 30.30 0.96
CA TRP A 214 28.89 31.49 0.44
C TRP A 214 28.03 32.18 -0.65
N ILE A 215 27.43 31.41 -1.56
CA ILE A 215 26.53 31.94 -2.58
C ILE A 215 25.29 32.59 -1.93
N GLU A 216 24.69 31.92 -0.92
CA GLU A 216 23.54 32.44 -0.19
C GLU A 216 23.86 33.79 0.48
N GLU A 217 24.97 33.88 1.24
CA GLU A 217 25.39 35.11 1.90
C GLU A 217 25.75 36.20 0.90
N LYS A 218 26.41 35.87 -0.19
CA LYS A 218 26.72 36.84 -1.27
C LYS A 218 25.45 37.43 -1.89
N ASN A 219 24.43 36.59 -2.12
CA ASN A 219 23.16 37.07 -2.64
C ASN A 219 22.43 37.94 -1.62
N ARG A 220 22.42 37.57 -0.36
CA ARG A 220 21.85 38.34 0.75
C ARG A 220 22.50 39.74 0.88
N CYS A 221 23.83 39.79 0.81
CA CYS A 221 24.54 41.06 0.82
C CYS A 221 24.19 41.98 -0.34
N ARG A 222 24.00 41.39 -1.55
CA ARG A 222 23.58 42.15 -2.75
C ARG A 222 22.18 42.74 -2.57
N THR A 223 21.24 41.96 -2.03
CA THR A 223 19.87 42.43 -1.78
C THR A 223 19.85 43.58 -0.79
N LEU A 224 20.60 43.49 0.33
CA LEU A 224 20.70 44.54 1.33
C LEU A 224 21.35 45.82 0.77
N GLN A 225 22.33 45.68 -0.14
CA GLN A 225 22.95 46.87 -0.78
C GLN A 225 22.00 47.55 -1.75
N SER A 226 21.14 46.78 -2.45
CA SER A 226 20.12 47.36 -3.35
C SER A 226 19.00 48.08 -2.57
N GLU A 227 18.63 47.58 -1.39
CA GLU A 227 17.63 48.21 -0.51
C GLU A 227 18.15 49.49 0.20
N SER A 228 19.46 49.61 0.38
CA SER A 228 20.07 50.79 1.00
C SER A 228 20.33 51.95 0.01
N LEU A 229 20.08 51.74 -1.25
CA LEU A 229 20.23 52.72 -2.34
C LEU A 229 18.89 53.30 -2.84
N LEU A 230 17.78 52.88 -2.24
CA LEU A 230 16.42 53.41 -2.41
C LEU A 230 16.00 54.24 -1.17
#